data_0e86fa25cdabd7020765f90b43aa842e
#
_entry.id   0e86fa25cdabd7020765f90b43aa842e
#
_cell.length_a   1.000
_cell.length_b   1.000
_cell.length_c   1.000
_cell.angle_alpha   90.00
_cell.angle_beta   90.00
_cell.angle_gamma   90.00
#
_symmetry.space_group_name_H-M   'P 1'
#
loop_
_entity.id
_entity.type
_entity.pdbx_description
1 polymer ?
#
loop_
_entity_poly.entity_id
_entity_poly.type
_entity_poly.pdbx_seq_one_letter_code
_entity_poly.pdbx_strand_id
1 'polypeptide(L)'
;MSLFTAINKMAGKYDMPILYSCHPRSRKRLEQSGFILDKRVIQHEPLGFHDYNCLQMNAFAVVSDSGTLPEESSFFTSVGHPFPAICIRTSTERPEALDKACFFIAGIDEKSLLQAVDTAVTMNQNGDYGIPVPDYIEENVSTKVVKIIQSYVGIVNKMVWRKF
;
A
#
# COMPACT_ATOMS: atom_id res chain seq x y z
N MET A 1 0.33 3.10 -20.69
CA MET A 1 0.80 1.84 -21.34
C MET A 1 1.87 1.14 -20.51
N SER A 2 2.90 1.82 -19.98
CA SER A 2 4.00 1.16 -19.23
C SER A 2 3.52 0.28 -18.05
N LEU A 3 2.57 0.75 -17.24
CA LEU A 3 2.09 -0.02 -16.10
C LEU A 3 1.39 -1.34 -16.51
N PHE A 4 0.52 -1.32 -17.53
CA PHE A 4 -0.15 -2.54 -17.99
C PHE A 4 0.83 -3.55 -18.60
N THR A 5 1.85 -3.05 -19.28
CA THR A 5 2.96 -3.89 -19.77
C THR A 5 3.71 -4.54 -18.60
N ALA A 6 4.02 -3.76 -17.57
CA ALA A 6 4.67 -4.27 -16.37
C ALA A 6 3.82 -5.33 -15.64
N ILE A 7 2.49 -5.12 -15.53
CA ILE A 7 1.55 -6.10 -14.96
C ILE A 7 1.59 -7.41 -15.75
N ASN A 8 1.50 -7.37 -17.08
CA ASN A 8 1.58 -8.57 -17.91
C ASN A 8 2.94 -9.29 -17.77
N LYS A 9 4.02 -8.53 -17.68
CA LYS A 9 5.36 -9.09 -17.44
C LYS A 9 5.49 -9.76 -16.08
N MET A 10 4.94 -9.16 -15.02
CA MET A 10 4.88 -9.79 -13.70
C MET A 10 4.07 -11.10 -13.76
N ALA A 11 2.89 -11.10 -14.37
CA ALA A 11 2.09 -12.31 -14.55
C ALA A 11 2.87 -13.43 -15.26
N GLY A 12 3.60 -13.07 -16.33
CA GLY A 12 4.45 -14.02 -17.05
C GLY A 12 5.64 -14.52 -16.25
N LYS A 13 6.32 -13.61 -15.55
CA LYS A 13 7.56 -13.92 -14.82
C LYS A 13 7.33 -14.81 -13.60
N TYR A 14 6.30 -14.51 -12.81
CA TYR A 14 6.04 -15.23 -11.56
C TYR A 14 5.06 -16.39 -11.73
N ASP A 15 4.39 -16.48 -12.87
CA ASP A 15 3.37 -17.49 -13.18
C ASP A 15 2.26 -17.60 -12.11
N MET A 16 1.86 -16.46 -11.57
CA MET A 16 0.89 -16.34 -10.48
C MET A 16 -0.30 -15.48 -10.90
N PRO A 17 -1.49 -15.67 -10.30
CA PRO A 17 -2.61 -14.76 -10.48
C PRO A 17 -2.29 -13.38 -9.90
N ILE A 18 -2.66 -12.34 -10.62
CA ILE A 18 -2.58 -10.95 -10.16
C ILE A 18 -4.00 -10.44 -9.94
N LEU A 19 -4.36 -10.16 -8.70
CA LEU A 19 -5.61 -9.49 -8.38
C LEU A 19 -5.44 -8.00 -8.63
N TYR A 20 -6.09 -7.50 -9.67
CA TYR A 20 -6.00 -6.11 -10.06
C TYR A 20 -7.26 -5.34 -9.67
N SER A 21 -7.20 -4.60 -8.57
CA SER A 21 -8.24 -3.68 -8.15
C SER A 21 -8.30 -2.51 -9.13
N CYS A 22 -9.25 -2.54 -10.04
CA CYS A 22 -9.33 -1.63 -11.16
C CYS A 22 -10.28 -0.46 -10.87
N HIS A 23 -9.72 0.71 -10.55
CA HIS A 23 -10.53 1.92 -10.43
C HIS A 23 -11.26 2.21 -11.75
N PRO A 24 -12.52 2.70 -11.74
CA PRO A 24 -13.30 2.97 -12.95
C PRO A 24 -12.58 3.77 -14.04
N ARG A 25 -11.75 4.75 -13.64
CA ARG A 25 -10.93 5.54 -14.59
C ARG A 25 -9.87 4.67 -15.28
N SER A 26 -9.24 3.76 -14.56
CA SER A 26 -8.22 2.85 -15.11
C SER A 26 -8.85 1.82 -16.03
N ARG A 27 -10.02 1.29 -15.68
CA ARG A 27 -10.81 0.40 -16.53
C ARG A 27 -11.18 1.05 -17.86
N LYS A 28 -11.72 2.26 -17.82
CA LYS A 28 -12.06 3.02 -19.04
C LYS A 28 -10.83 3.26 -19.93
N ARG A 29 -9.68 3.59 -19.36
CA ARG A 29 -8.43 3.76 -20.10
C ARG A 29 -7.94 2.45 -20.73
N LEU A 30 -8.06 1.35 -20.00
CA LEU A 30 -7.70 0.03 -20.51
C LEU A 30 -8.56 -0.36 -21.72
N GLU A 31 -9.89 -0.23 -21.60
CA GLU A 31 -10.84 -0.47 -22.67
C GLU A 31 -10.56 0.39 -23.91
N GLN A 32 -10.34 1.70 -23.71
CA GLN A 32 -10.04 2.64 -24.79
C GLN A 32 -8.71 2.36 -25.49
N SER A 33 -7.74 1.78 -24.80
CA SER A 33 -6.42 1.49 -25.33
C SER A 33 -6.38 0.23 -26.19
N GLY A 34 -7.37 -0.64 -26.09
CA GLY A 34 -7.36 -1.97 -26.71
C GLY A 34 -6.26 -2.90 -26.17
N PHE A 35 -5.62 -2.54 -25.03
CA PHE A 35 -4.57 -3.35 -24.43
C PHE A 35 -5.14 -4.63 -23.80
N ILE A 36 -4.54 -5.76 -24.12
CA ILE A 36 -4.98 -7.07 -23.62
C ILE A 36 -4.14 -7.44 -22.41
N LEU A 37 -4.80 -7.60 -21.27
CA LEU A 37 -4.17 -8.13 -20.07
C LEU A 37 -3.94 -9.64 -20.18
N ASP A 38 -2.88 -10.11 -19.55
CA ASP A 38 -2.61 -11.55 -19.42
C ASP A 38 -3.78 -12.27 -18.73
N LYS A 39 -4.06 -13.50 -19.12
CA LYS A 39 -5.17 -14.31 -18.56
C LYS A 39 -5.09 -14.52 -17.04
N ARG A 40 -3.92 -14.35 -16.45
CA ARG A 40 -3.69 -14.46 -15.01
C ARG A 40 -4.02 -13.17 -14.25
N VAL A 41 -4.26 -12.05 -14.96
CA VAL A 41 -4.66 -10.78 -14.35
C VAL A 41 -6.17 -10.76 -14.18
N ILE A 42 -6.62 -10.86 -12.95
CA ILE A 42 -8.01 -10.91 -12.55
C ILE A 42 -8.45 -9.51 -12.14
N GLN A 43 -9.23 -8.86 -12.99
CA GLN A 43 -9.80 -7.55 -12.67
C GLN A 43 -11.00 -7.72 -11.73
N HIS A 44 -11.04 -6.94 -10.68
CA HIS A 44 -12.15 -6.95 -9.73
C HIS A 44 -12.50 -5.54 -9.27
N GLU A 45 -13.70 -5.37 -8.74
CA GLU A 45 -14.11 -4.14 -8.04
C GLU A 45 -13.35 -4.00 -6.71
N PRO A 46 -13.21 -2.77 -6.17
CA PRO A 46 -12.61 -2.57 -4.87
C PRO A 46 -13.24 -3.49 -3.81
N LEU A 47 -12.39 -4.15 -3.04
CA LEU A 47 -12.79 -5.06 -1.98
C LEU A 47 -13.15 -4.31 -0.70
N GLY A 48 -13.89 -4.97 0.18
CA GLY A 48 -14.09 -4.51 1.53
C GLY A 48 -12.78 -4.55 2.35
N PHE A 49 -12.74 -3.78 3.43
CA PHE A 49 -11.55 -3.62 4.27
C PHE A 49 -10.97 -4.96 4.75
N HIS A 50 -11.81 -5.86 5.24
CA HIS A 50 -11.35 -7.15 5.77
C HIS A 50 -10.80 -8.07 4.69
N ASP A 51 -11.48 -8.14 3.54
CA ASP A 51 -11.05 -8.98 2.42
C ASP A 51 -9.74 -8.49 1.84
N TYR A 52 -9.60 -7.16 1.68
CA TYR A 52 -8.37 -6.55 1.20
C TYR A 52 -7.18 -6.84 2.13
N ASN A 53 -7.34 -6.64 3.43
CA ASN A 53 -6.28 -6.92 4.40
C ASN A 53 -5.92 -8.40 4.46
N CYS A 54 -6.91 -9.29 4.37
CA CYS A 54 -6.66 -10.72 4.30
C CYS A 54 -5.81 -11.09 3.08
N LEU A 55 -6.12 -10.53 1.92
CA LEU A 55 -5.33 -10.75 0.70
C LEU A 55 -3.91 -10.16 0.83
N GLN A 56 -3.77 -8.96 1.41
CA GLN A 56 -2.46 -8.35 1.65
C GLN A 56 -1.53 -9.24 2.48
N MET A 57 -2.02 -9.73 3.62
CA MET A 57 -1.26 -10.59 4.52
C MET A 57 -0.81 -11.92 3.89
N ASN A 58 -1.51 -12.37 2.85
CA ASN A 58 -1.23 -13.64 2.18
C ASN A 58 -0.69 -13.46 0.75
N ALA A 59 -0.40 -12.24 0.33
CA ALA A 59 0.10 -11.96 -1.00
C ALA A 59 1.58 -12.33 -1.15
N PHE A 60 1.95 -12.82 -2.33
CA PHE A 60 3.36 -12.94 -2.74
C PHE A 60 4.06 -11.58 -2.73
N ALA A 61 3.39 -10.53 -3.20
CA ALA A 61 3.80 -9.14 -3.12
C ALA A 61 2.58 -8.23 -3.28
N VAL A 62 2.62 -7.05 -2.68
CA VAL A 62 1.59 -6.01 -2.82
C VAL A 62 2.19 -4.84 -3.59
N VAL A 63 1.59 -4.53 -4.74
CA VAL A 63 1.98 -3.41 -5.60
C VAL A 63 0.84 -2.39 -5.61
N SER A 64 1.06 -1.18 -5.14
CA SER A 64 0.00 -0.19 -4.97
C SER A 64 0.49 1.24 -5.17
N ASP A 65 -0.40 2.12 -5.62
CA ASP A 65 -0.22 3.57 -5.62
C ASP A 65 -0.85 4.25 -4.39
N SER A 66 -1.39 3.47 -3.46
CA SER A 66 -2.00 3.99 -2.24
C SER A 66 -0.99 4.65 -1.31
N GLY A 67 -1.36 5.79 -0.74
CA GLY A 67 -0.58 6.46 0.31
C GLY A 67 -0.59 5.70 1.65
N THR A 68 -1.53 4.77 1.85
CA THR A 68 -1.63 3.96 3.07
C THR A 68 -0.80 2.69 3.06
N LEU A 69 -0.30 2.26 1.89
CA LEU A 69 0.54 1.06 1.78
C LEU A 69 1.72 1.05 2.76
N PRO A 70 2.47 2.16 2.96
CA PRO A 70 3.56 2.20 3.93
C PRO A 70 3.09 2.02 5.38
N GLU A 71 1.93 2.59 5.73
CA GLU A 71 1.32 2.46 7.05
C GLU A 71 0.87 1.01 7.29
N GLU A 72 0.20 0.42 6.31
CA GLU A 72 -0.26 -0.97 6.33
C GLU A 72 0.91 -1.95 6.45
N SER A 73 1.96 -1.77 5.64
CA SER A 73 3.16 -2.61 5.71
C SER A 73 3.85 -2.54 7.08
N SER A 74 3.98 -1.33 7.64
CA SER A 74 4.53 -1.13 8.97
C SER A 74 3.69 -1.81 10.06
N PHE A 75 2.37 -1.61 10.02
CA PHE A 75 1.44 -2.21 10.97
C PHE A 75 1.48 -3.74 10.91
N PHE A 76 1.34 -4.33 9.73
CA PHE A 76 1.33 -5.79 9.57
C PHE A 76 2.67 -6.42 9.97
N THR A 77 3.79 -5.74 9.73
CA THR A 77 5.08 -6.17 10.23
C THR A 77 5.10 -6.23 11.76
N SER A 78 4.50 -5.24 12.44
CA SER A 78 4.45 -5.18 13.91
C SER A 78 3.64 -6.29 14.56
N VAL A 79 2.64 -6.83 13.84
CA VAL A 79 1.77 -7.91 14.33
C VAL A 79 2.14 -9.28 13.77
N GLY A 80 3.30 -9.41 13.13
CA GLY A 80 3.86 -10.69 12.67
C GLY A 80 3.33 -11.19 11.33
N HIS A 81 2.75 -10.30 10.52
CA HIS A 81 2.25 -10.61 9.17
C HIS A 81 2.91 -9.73 8.09
N PRO A 82 4.25 -9.67 8.00
CA PRO A 82 4.93 -8.84 7.01
C PRO A 82 4.63 -9.32 5.58
N PHE A 83 4.57 -8.40 4.66
CA PHE A 83 4.44 -8.70 3.23
C PHE A 83 5.36 -7.79 2.39
N PRO A 84 5.84 -8.25 1.22
CA PRO A 84 6.60 -7.41 0.31
C PRO A 84 5.75 -6.27 -0.22
N ALA A 85 6.08 -5.02 0.14
CA ALA A 85 5.32 -3.82 -0.20
C ALA A 85 6.06 -2.96 -1.23
N ILE A 86 5.45 -2.72 -2.39
CA ILE A 86 6.02 -1.95 -3.49
C ILE A 86 5.06 -0.81 -3.88
N CYS A 87 5.53 0.44 -3.75
CA CYS A 87 4.79 1.62 -4.14
C CYS A 87 5.16 2.03 -5.58
N ILE A 88 4.16 2.14 -6.47
CA ILE A 88 4.32 2.55 -7.86
C ILE A 88 4.23 4.07 -8.06
N ARG A 89 4.78 4.81 -7.11
CA ARG A 89 4.91 6.28 -7.14
C ARG A 89 6.36 6.68 -7.34
N THR A 90 6.58 7.97 -7.59
CA THR A 90 7.92 8.59 -7.68
C THR A 90 8.29 9.34 -6.41
N SER A 91 7.36 9.46 -5.47
CA SER A 91 7.54 10.11 -4.17
C SER A 91 6.60 9.52 -3.14
N THR A 92 6.84 9.82 -1.87
CA THR A 92 5.98 9.38 -0.77
C THR A 92 5.73 10.51 0.21
N GLU A 93 4.55 10.54 0.81
CA GLU A 93 4.20 11.37 1.96
C GLU A 93 4.56 10.68 3.30
N ARG A 94 5.24 9.53 3.24
CA ARG A 94 5.62 8.70 4.40
C ARG A 94 7.11 8.38 4.38
N PRO A 95 7.98 9.43 4.40
CA PRO A 95 9.43 9.23 4.35
C PRO A 95 9.97 8.42 5.54
N GLU A 96 9.32 8.50 6.69
CA GLU A 96 9.65 7.74 7.90
C GLU A 96 9.50 6.23 7.70
N ALA A 97 8.50 5.77 6.92
CA ALA A 97 8.34 4.36 6.61
C ALA A 97 9.38 3.87 5.60
N LEU A 98 9.81 4.75 4.69
CA LEU A 98 10.90 4.46 3.76
C LEU A 98 12.24 4.36 4.51
N ASP A 99 12.51 5.28 5.45
CA ASP A 99 13.70 5.26 6.32
C ASP A 99 13.77 3.97 7.16
N LYS A 100 12.62 3.42 7.55
CA LYS A 100 12.50 2.16 8.28
C LYS A 100 12.43 0.92 7.39
N ALA A 101 12.63 1.07 6.08
CA ALA A 101 12.61 -0.01 5.09
C ALA A 101 11.29 -0.83 5.05
N CYS A 102 10.15 -0.21 5.37
CA CYS A 102 8.86 -0.88 5.36
C CYS A 102 8.35 -1.17 3.95
N PHE A 103 8.82 -0.46 2.93
CA PHE A 103 8.35 -0.60 1.55
C PHE A 103 9.38 -0.09 0.54
N PHE A 104 9.16 -0.39 -0.74
CA PHE A 104 9.96 0.11 -1.86
C PHE A 104 9.19 1.15 -2.67
N ILE A 105 9.88 2.16 -3.20
CA ILE A 105 9.37 3.05 -4.25
C ILE A 105 9.98 2.57 -5.58
N ALA A 106 9.13 2.13 -6.51
CA ALA A 106 9.56 1.55 -7.78
C ALA A 106 9.21 2.40 -9.01
N GLY A 107 8.28 3.36 -8.87
CA GLY A 107 7.70 4.01 -10.05
C GLY A 107 6.87 3.04 -10.88
N ILE A 108 6.66 3.38 -12.15
CA ILE A 108 5.81 2.61 -13.09
C ILE A 108 6.60 2.01 -14.27
N ASP A 109 7.92 2.16 -14.26
CA ASP A 109 8.78 1.58 -15.29
C ASP A 109 8.87 0.07 -15.10
N GLU A 110 8.76 -0.68 -16.20
CA GLU A 110 8.73 -2.15 -16.18
C GLU A 110 9.95 -2.73 -15.47
N LYS A 111 11.15 -2.29 -15.86
CA LYS A 111 12.41 -2.83 -15.33
C LYS A 111 12.56 -2.54 -13.83
N SER A 112 12.32 -1.29 -13.45
CA SER A 112 12.42 -0.85 -12.06
C SER A 112 11.39 -1.56 -11.17
N LEU A 113 10.15 -1.73 -11.66
CA LEU A 113 9.10 -2.42 -10.93
C LEU A 113 9.41 -3.91 -10.72
N LEU A 114 9.83 -4.63 -11.78
CA LEU A 114 10.20 -6.03 -11.65
C LEU A 114 11.39 -6.23 -10.70
N GLN A 115 12.39 -5.35 -10.78
CA GLN A 115 13.53 -5.39 -9.85
C GLN A 115 13.09 -5.14 -8.40
N ALA A 116 12.21 -4.17 -8.16
CA ALA A 116 11.73 -3.87 -6.82
C ALA A 116 10.93 -5.05 -6.24
N VAL A 117 10.09 -5.71 -7.04
CA VAL A 117 9.36 -6.91 -6.61
C VAL A 117 10.31 -8.05 -6.26
N ASP A 118 11.29 -8.35 -7.12
CA ASP A 118 12.30 -9.38 -6.83
C ASP A 118 13.05 -9.11 -5.53
N THR A 119 13.49 -7.87 -5.35
CA THR A 119 14.24 -7.47 -4.17
C THR A 119 13.38 -7.56 -2.91
N ALA A 120 12.16 -7.01 -2.94
CA ALA A 120 11.24 -7.03 -1.81
C ALA A 120 10.88 -8.46 -1.39
N VAL A 121 10.60 -9.34 -2.36
CA VAL A 121 10.30 -10.76 -2.09
C VAL A 121 11.49 -11.47 -1.49
N THR A 122 12.69 -11.27 -2.06
CA THR A 122 13.93 -11.90 -1.54
C THR A 122 14.24 -11.44 -0.13
N MET A 123 14.13 -10.14 0.17
CA MET A 123 14.34 -9.59 1.51
C MET A 123 13.32 -10.15 2.49
N ASN A 124 12.04 -10.18 2.11
CA ASN A 124 10.99 -10.75 2.96
C ASN A 124 11.24 -12.23 3.29
N GLN A 125 11.66 -13.03 2.31
CA GLN A 125 12.01 -14.45 2.50
C GLN A 125 13.21 -14.63 3.44
N ASN A 126 14.13 -13.66 3.48
CA ASN A 126 15.30 -13.66 4.37
C ASN A 126 14.99 -13.11 5.78
N GLY A 127 13.78 -12.64 6.03
CA GLY A 127 13.40 -12.03 7.31
C GLY A 127 13.68 -10.52 7.40
N ASP A 128 14.06 -9.87 6.31
CA ASP A 128 14.33 -8.44 6.25
C ASP A 128 13.03 -7.67 5.95
N TYR A 129 12.17 -7.51 6.96
CA TYR A 129 10.85 -6.88 6.82
C TYR A 129 10.84 -5.37 7.04
N GLY A 130 11.98 -4.78 7.39
CA GLY A 130 12.05 -3.42 7.90
C GLY A 130 11.69 -3.31 9.39
N ILE A 131 11.66 -2.08 9.89
CA ILE A 131 11.38 -1.78 11.29
C ILE A 131 10.03 -1.06 11.37
N PRO A 132 9.06 -1.56 12.16
CA PRO A 132 7.77 -0.87 12.31
C PRO A 132 7.92 0.58 12.76
N VAL A 133 7.21 1.48 12.11
CA VAL A 133 7.17 2.91 12.48
C VAL A 133 6.29 3.07 13.72
N PRO A 134 6.79 3.65 14.82
CA PRO A 134 6.03 3.77 16.07
C PRO A 134 4.65 4.43 15.90
N ASP A 135 4.55 5.46 15.05
CA ASP A 135 3.31 6.20 14.84
C ASP A 135 2.23 5.39 14.08
N TYR A 136 2.58 4.26 13.46
CA TYR A 136 1.68 3.44 12.66
C TYR A 136 1.24 2.14 13.33
N ILE A 137 1.82 1.82 14.49
CA ILE A 137 1.52 0.57 15.21
C ILE A 137 0.66 0.79 16.47
N GLU A 138 0.26 2.03 16.69
CA GLU A 138 -0.54 2.40 17.85
C GLU A 138 -1.97 1.87 17.76
N GLU A 139 -2.40 1.19 18.82
CA GLU A 139 -3.75 0.68 18.97
C GLU A 139 -4.65 1.69 19.71
N ASN A 140 -5.97 1.42 19.71
CA ASN A 140 -6.97 2.21 20.42
C ASN A 140 -7.00 3.70 20.01
N VAL A 141 -6.74 4.00 18.74
CA VAL A 141 -6.68 5.36 18.19
C VAL A 141 -7.98 6.12 18.47
N SER A 142 -9.14 5.47 18.34
CA SER A 142 -10.45 6.10 18.63
C SER A 142 -10.54 6.64 20.05
N THR A 143 -10.06 5.89 21.04
CA THR A 143 -10.04 6.33 22.45
C THR A 143 -9.09 7.52 22.64
N LYS A 144 -7.93 7.50 21.98
CA LYS A 144 -6.98 8.62 22.01
C LYS A 144 -7.60 9.88 21.40
N VAL A 145 -8.26 9.76 20.25
CA VAL A 145 -8.96 10.86 19.58
C VAL A 145 -10.05 11.45 20.48
N VAL A 146 -10.89 10.63 21.10
CA VAL A 146 -11.92 11.09 22.04
C VAL A 146 -11.30 11.87 23.21
N LYS A 147 -10.23 11.36 23.82
CA LYS A 147 -9.52 12.05 24.90
C LYS A 147 -8.95 13.41 24.47
N ILE A 148 -8.37 13.48 23.26
CA ILE A 148 -7.82 14.73 22.69
C ILE A 148 -8.96 15.74 22.50
N ILE A 149 -10.07 15.32 21.87
CA ILE A 149 -11.22 16.20 21.64
C ILE A 149 -11.76 16.74 22.97
N GLN A 150 -12.01 15.87 23.94
CA GLN A 150 -12.51 16.27 25.25
C GLN A 150 -11.57 17.22 25.98
N SER A 151 -10.27 17.02 25.84
CA SER A 151 -9.26 17.88 26.48
C SER A 151 -9.18 19.26 25.83
N TYR A 152 -9.30 19.35 24.51
CA TYR A 152 -8.98 20.58 23.79
C TYR A 152 -10.19 21.42 23.37
N VAL A 153 -11.44 20.89 23.33
CA VAL A 153 -12.60 21.66 22.89
C VAL A 153 -12.78 22.96 23.68
N GLY A 154 -12.72 22.91 24.99
CA GLY A 154 -12.85 24.10 25.83
C GLY A 154 -11.70 25.11 25.62
N ILE A 155 -10.49 24.59 25.47
CA ILE A 155 -9.29 25.40 25.24
C ILE A 155 -9.39 26.11 23.87
N VAL A 156 -9.72 25.37 22.82
CA VAL A 156 -9.85 25.93 21.46
C VAL A 156 -10.99 26.95 21.39
N ASN A 157 -12.13 26.64 22.01
CA ASN A 157 -13.24 27.59 22.05
C ASN A 157 -12.80 28.91 22.71
N LYS A 158 -12.13 28.83 23.86
CA LYS A 158 -11.68 30.03 24.60
C LYS A 158 -10.53 30.75 23.88
N MET A 159 -9.47 30.04 23.51
CA MET A 159 -8.21 30.66 23.06
C MET A 159 -8.21 31.02 21.58
N VAL A 160 -8.89 30.21 20.74
CA VAL A 160 -8.90 30.41 19.28
C VAL A 160 -10.19 31.12 18.85
N TRP A 161 -11.33 30.58 19.24
CA TRP A 161 -12.63 31.10 18.78
C TRP A 161 -13.19 32.22 19.66
N ARG A 162 -12.57 32.51 20.83
CA ARG A 162 -12.99 33.53 21.80
C ARG A 162 -14.47 33.40 22.18
N LYS A 163 -14.98 32.19 22.25
CA LYS A 163 -16.32 31.87 22.75
C LYS A 163 -16.25 31.74 24.26
N PHE A 164 -17.04 32.59 24.98
CA PHE A 164 -17.11 32.62 26.43
C PHE A 164 -18.45 32.09 26.89
#